data_14d08687e177c16c07e5b769fec6faf4
#
_entry.id   14d08687e177c16c07e5b769fec6faf4
#
_cell.length_a   1.000
_cell.length_b   1.000
_cell.length_c   1.000
_cell.angle_alpha   90.00
_cell.angle_beta   90.00
_cell.angle_gamma   90.00
#
_symmetry.space_group_name_H-M   'P 1'
#
loop_
_entity.id
_entity.type
_entity.pdbx_description
1 polymer ?
#
loop_
_entity_poly.entity_id
_entity_poly.type
_entity_poly.pdbx_seq_one_letter_code
_entity_poly.pdbx_strand_id
1 'polypeptide(L)'
;TTGSARKLIGTILGANVIKNEITAHAIGTMSIYPEVRTIFEIGGQDSKIILIDNGIVTDYAMNTLCAAGTGSFLSSQAKRLGIPIENFGKIALTSDNPTKIAARCTVFAESDLVHKSQIGHKKEDIIAGLCEAVVNNYLNNVGKGKKIKPPIVFQGGVSKNIGVVKAFEKITGYKVYVDNNSHLTGALGVAILSRTEEEIDFSFDIEDIIFETKGTECKGCSNN
;
A
#
# COMPACT_ATOMS: atom_id res chain seq x y z
N THR A 1 11.69 9.88 10.90
CA THR A 1 11.36 8.56 10.31
C THR A 1 9.90 8.19 10.50
N THR A 2 9.35 7.36 9.60
CA THR A 2 7.99 6.81 9.64
C THR A 2 7.97 5.38 9.05
N GLY A 3 6.80 4.73 9.04
CA GLY A 3 6.60 3.36 8.55
C GLY A 3 6.78 2.31 9.63
N SER A 4 6.69 1.03 9.26
CA SER A 4 6.72 -0.08 10.22
C SER A 4 8.05 -0.19 10.97
N ALA A 5 9.18 0.07 10.30
CA ALA A 5 10.51 0.04 10.91
C ALA A 5 10.96 1.39 11.51
N ARG A 6 10.05 2.37 11.64
CA ARG A 6 10.40 3.76 12.03
C ARG A 6 11.23 3.89 13.30
N LYS A 7 10.96 3.05 14.31
CA LYS A 7 11.71 3.11 15.57
C LYS A 7 13.15 2.64 15.38
N LEU A 8 13.34 1.47 14.76
CA LEU A 8 14.67 0.92 14.49
C LEU A 8 15.49 1.87 13.62
N ILE A 9 14.96 2.27 12.48
CA ILE A 9 15.64 3.16 11.55
C ILE A 9 15.86 4.55 12.18
N GLY A 10 14.87 5.03 12.96
CA GLY A 10 15.00 6.30 13.69
C GLY A 10 16.14 6.29 14.70
N THR A 11 16.30 5.20 15.44
CA THR A 11 17.42 5.03 16.37
C THR A 11 18.75 4.95 15.64
N ILE A 12 18.84 4.14 14.58
CA ILE A 12 20.07 3.98 13.79
C ILE A 12 20.52 5.31 13.17
N LEU A 13 19.58 6.09 12.63
CA LEU A 13 19.88 7.35 11.96
C LEU A 13 19.89 8.57 12.90
N GLY A 14 19.67 8.39 14.20
CA GLY A 14 19.54 9.50 15.15
C GLY A 14 18.43 10.48 14.77
N ALA A 15 17.29 9.94 14.29
CA ALA A 15 16.23 10.80 13.79
C ALA A 15 15.54 11.56 14.93
N ASN A 16 15.46 12.88 14.82
CA ASN A 16 14.80 13.78 15.78
C ASN A 16 13.28 13.49 15.85
N VAL A 17 12.70 13.05 14.72
CA VAL A 17 11.26 12.85 14.59
C VAL A 17 10.95 11.43 14.17
N ILE A 18 10.22 10.72 15.03
CA ILE A 18 9.70 9.38 14.77
C ILE A 18 8.19 9.44 14.88
N LYS A 19 7.47 9.44 13.76
CA LYS A 19 6.00 9.58 13.74
C LYS A 19 5.31 8.33 13.18
N ASN A 20 4.09 8.15 13.61
CA ASN A 20 3.20 7.11 13.08
C ASN A 20 2.94 7.35 11.59
N GLU A 21 2.89 6.27 10.83
CA GLU A 21 2.69 6.31 9.38
C GLU A 21 1.32 6.87 8.97
N ILE A 22 0.26 6.65 9.76
CA ILE A 22 -1.07 7.22 9.46
C ILE A 22 -1.00 8.74 9.45
N THR A 23 -0.38 9.31 10.48
CA THR A 23 -0.17 10.76 10.59
C THR A 23 0.70 11.28 9.45
N ALA A 24 1.81 10.58 9.16
CA ALA A 24 2.73 10.99 8.09
C ALA A 24 2.02 10.97 6.71
N HIS A 25 1.29 9.91 6.39
CA HIS A 25 0.53 9.83 5.16
C HIS A 25 -0.53 10.91 5.06
N ALA A 26 -1.28 11.18 6.13
CA ALA A 26 -2.30 12.21 6.15
C ALA A 26 -1.70 13.60 5.91
N ILE A 27 -0.66 13.98 6.65
CA ILE A 27 0.01 15.30 6.52
C ILE A 27 0.63 15.46 5.12
N GLY A 28 1.36 14.45 4.63
CA GLY A 28 1.95 14.49 3.30
C GLY A 28 0.91 14.63 2.20
N THR A 29 -0.23 13.94 2.33
CA THR A 29 -1.31 14.05 1.34
C THR A 29 -1.99 15.41 1.39
N MET A 30 -2.35 15.89 2.58
CA MET A 30 -3.01 17.19 2.74
C MET A 30 -2.15 18.36 2.28
N SER A 31 -0.83 18.23 2.31
CA SER A 31 0.07 19.27 1.79
C SER A 31 -0.01 19.43 0.27
N ILE A 32 -0.41 18.38 -0.45
CA ILE A 32 -0.56 18.38 -1.92
C ILE A 32 -2.05 18.52 -2.32
N TYR A 33 -2.93 17.86 -1.58
CA TYR A 33 -4.37 17.80 -1.81
C TYR A 33 -5.12 18.26 -0.53
N PRO A 34 -5.24 19.57 -0.27
CA PRO A 34 -5.85 20.09 0.97
C PRO A 34 -7.29 19.62 1.19
N GLU A 35 -8.03 19.38 0.10
CA GLU A 35 -9.44 18.97 0.13
C GLU A 35 -9.66 17.47 0.21
N VAL A 36 -8.58 16.67 0.37
CA VAL A 36 -8.68 15.21 0.42
C VAL A 36 -9.61 14.75 1.55
N ARG A 37 -10.48 13.78 1.23
CA ARG A 37 -11.42 13.19 2.19
C ARG A 37 -11.13 11.71 2.46
N THR A 38 -10.54 11.02 1.49
CA THR A 38 -10.17 9.61 1.64
C THR A 38 -8.80 9.38 1.03
N ILE A 39 -7.94 8.70 1.76
CA ILE A 39 -6.65 8.23 1.28
C ILE A 39 -6.73 6.71 1.18
N PHE A 40 -6.48 6.18 -0.01
CA PHE A 40 -6.14 4.77 -0.22
C PHE A 40 -4.61 4.66 -0.20
N GLU A 41 -4.08 3.73 0.57
CA GLU A 41 -2.65 3.43 0.57
C GLU A 41 -2.47 1.93 0.43
N ILE A 42 -1.70 1.53 -0.60
CA ILE A 42 -1.29 0.13 -0.79
C ILE A 42 0.22 0.11 -1.00
N GLY A 43 0.89 -0.40 0.01
CA GLY A 43 2.32 -0.66 0.01
C GLY A 43 2.67 -2.05 -0.55
N GLY A 44 3.93 -2.44 -0.33
CA GLY A 44 4.40 -3.78 -0.70
C GLY A 44 3.86 -4.89 0.20
N GLN A 45 3.75 -4.65 1.50
CA GLN A 45 3.41 -5.65 2.52
C GLN A 45 2.10 -5.37 3.26
N ASP A 46 1.67 -4.13 3.31
CA ASP A 46 0.47 -3.71 4.03
C ASP A 46 -0.39 -2.78 3.17
N SER A 47 -1.57 -2.49 3.65
CA SER A 47 -2.46 -1.53 3.04
C SER A 47 -3.30 -0.81 4.08
N LYS A 48 -3.67 0.43 3.80
CA LYS A 48 -4.37 1.31 4.75
C LYS A 48 -5.43 2.14 4.04
N ILE A 49 -6.50 2.45 4.76
CA ILE A 49 -7.44 3.51 4.40
C ILE A 49 -7.43 4.55 5.49
N ILE A 50 -7.42 5.83 5.13
CA ILE A 50 -7.46 6.95 6.07
C ILE A 50 -8.60 7.87 5.63
N LEU A 51 -9.49 8.18 6.56
CA LEU A 51 -10.60 9.09 6.34
C LEU A 51 -10.31 10.43 7.00
N ILE A 52 -10.53 11.49 6.25
CA ILE A 52 -10.25 12.87 6.66
C ILE A 52 -11.54 13.68 6.60
N ASP A 53 -11.79 14.47 7.62
CA ASP A 53 -12.86 15.44 7.64
C ASP A 53 -12.34 16.76 8.22
N ASN A 54 -12.54 17.86 7.48
CA ASN A 54 -12.06 19.19 7.85
C ASN A 54 -10.57 19.24 8.25
N GLY A 55 -9.71 18.54 7.48
CA GLY A 55 -8.26 18.49 7.72
C GLY A 55 -7.83 17.62 8.91
N ILE A 56 -8.75 16.84 9.49
CA ILE A 56 -8.47 15.98 10.64
C ILE A 56 -8.72 14.53 10.26
N VAL A 57 -7.81 13.62 10.62
CA VAL A 57 -8.02 12.17 10.49
C VAL A 57 -9.11 11.75 11.47
N THR A 58 -10.24 11.30 10.94
CA THR A 58 -11.40 10.87 11.74
C THR A 58 -11.49 9.37 11.93
N ASP A 59 -10.93 8.60 11.01
CA ASP A 59 -10.95 7.14 11.08
C ASP A 59 -9.88 6.55 10.17
N TYR A 60 -9.42 5.34 10.47
CA TYR A 60 -8.52 4.58 9.61
C TYR A 60 -8.69 3.08 9.82
N ALA A 61 -8.21 2.30 8.88
CA ALA A 61 -8.02 0.85 9.03
C ALA A 61 -6.75 0.40 8.33
N MET A 62 -6.17 -0.69 8.80
CA MET A 62 -4.94 -1.27 8.26
C MET A 62 -5.12 -2.77 8.04
N ASN A 63 -4.54 -3.28 6.96
CA ASN A 63 -4.34 -4.70 6.74
C ASN A 63 -2.83 -4.99 6.78
N THR A 64 -2.39 -5.68 7.82
CA THR A 64 -0.99 -6.06 8.04
C THR A 64 -0.76 -7.58 7.96
N LEU A 65 -1.84 -8.34 7.77
CA LEU A 65 -1.80 -9.81 7.87
C LEU A 65 -2.00 -10.53 6.54
N CYS A 66 -2.70 -9.90 5.59
CA CYS A 66 -3.08 -10.55 4.33
C CYS A 66 -2.41 -9.90 3.13
N ALA A 67 -1.57 -10.64 2.42
CA ALA A 67 -0.88 -10.17 1.22
C ALA A 67 -1.83 -9.91 0.03
N ALA A 68 -3.05 -10.46 0.02
CA ALA A 68 -3.97 -10.42 -1.13
C ALA A 68 -4.35 -9.00 -1.59
N GLY A 69 -4.36 -8.03 -0.67
CA GLY A 69 -4.64 -6.62 -0.96
C GLY A 69 -3.39 -5.75 -0.99
N THR A 70 -2.22 -6.29 -1.33
CA THR A 70 -0.93 -5.59 -1.28
C THR A 70 -0.12 -5.73 -2.55
N GLY A 71 0.96 -4.95 -2.67
CA GLY A 71 1.85 -4.97 -3.82
C GLY A 71 2.61 -6.28 -3.99
N SER A 72 2.94 -6.98 -2.89
CA SER A 72 3.64 -8.27 -2.95
C SER A 72 2.83 -9.34 -3.70
N PHE A 73 1.51 -9.33 -3.55
CA PHE A 73 0.64 -10.20 -4.34
C PHE A 73 0.78 -9.91 -5.84
N LEU A 74 0.65 -8.65 -6.26
CA LEU A 74 0.78 -8.28 -7.68
C LEU A 74 2.16 -8.62 -8.23
N SER A 75 3.23 -8.34 -7.47
CA SER A 75 4.60 -8.67 -7.87
C SER A 75 4.81 -10.18 -8.04
N SER A 76 4.23 -10.99 -7.16
CA SER A 76 4.26 -12.44 -7.27
C SER A 76 3.55 -12.95 -8.53
N GLN A 77 2.37 -12.40 -8.83
CA GLN A 77 1.63 -12.79 -10.04
C GLN A 77 2.31 -12.29 -11.32
N ALA A 78 2.89 -11.09 -11.31
CA ALA A 78 3.66 -10.56 -12.42
C ALA A 78 4.87 -11.46 -12.74
N LYS A 79 5.62 -11.86 -11.71
CA LYS A 79 6.75 -12.80 -11.84
C LYS A 79 6.30 -14.14 -12.42
N ARG A 80 5.18 -14.69 -11.95
CA ARG A 80 4.61 -15.95 -12.44
C ARG A 80 4.21 -15.87 -13.92
N LEU A 81 3.66 -14.74 -14.36
CA LEU A 81 3.27 -14.50 -15.75
C LEU A 81 4.45 -14.10 -16.65
N GLY A 82 5.66 -13.95 -16.09
CA GLY A 82 6.85 -13.50 -16.82
C GLY A 82 6.74 -12.05 -17.32
N ILE A 83 6.08 -11.17 -16.55
CA ILE A 83 5.84 -9.78 -16.92
C ILE A 83 6.54 -8.86 -15.92
N PRO A 84 7.30 -7.84 -16.36
CA PRO A 84 7.76 -6.78 -15.49
C PRO A 84 6.56 -6.08 -14.84
N ILE A 85 6.63 -5.84 -13.51
CA ILE A 85 5.52 -5.26 -12.75
C ILE A 85 5.13 -3.86 -13.27
N GLU A 86 6.08 -3.13 -13.82
CA GLU A 86 5.89 -1.80 -14.40
C GLU A 86 4.98 -1.81 -15.64
N ASN A 87 4.92 -2.94 -16.34
CA ASN A 87 4.07 -3.12 -17.51
C ASN A 87 2.69 -3.69 -17.17
N PHE A 88 2.52 -4.21 -15.95
CA PHE A 88 1.33 -4.95 -15.54
C PHE A 88 0.05 -4.11 -15.71
N GLY A 89 0.07 -2.88 -15.21
CA GLY A 89 -1.08 -1.99 -15.32
C GLY A 89 -1.41 -1.57 -16.76
N LYS A 90 -0.39 -1.36 -17.60
CA LYS A 90 -0.59 -1.02 -19.01
C LYS A 90 -1.26 -2.16 -19.77
N ILE A 91 -0.84 -3.41 -19.52
CA ILE A 91 -1.45 -4.60 -20.11
C ILE A 91 -2.89 -4.77 -19.62
N ALA A 92 -3.16 -4.51 -18.32
CA ALA A 92 -4.53 -4.55 -17.80
C ALA A 92 -5.49 -3.64 -18.56
N LEU A 93 -5.01 -2.47 -19.03
CA LEU A 93 -5.83 -1.51 -19.77
C LEU A 93 -6.18 -1.95 -21.21
N THR A 94 -5.52 -2.94 -21.74
CA THR A 94 -5.84 -3.51 -23.07
C THR A 94 -6.92 -4.58 -23.02
N SER A 95 -7.42 -4.92 -21.82
CA SER A 95 -8.51 -5.88 -21.62
C SER A 95 -9.86 -5.26 -21.89
N ASP A 96 -10.66 -5.93 -22.70
CA ASP A 96 -12.07 -5.59 -22.95
C ASP A 96 -13.01 -6.35 -22.00
N ASN A 97 -12.55 -7.49 -21.44
CA ASN A 97 -13.38 -8.37 -20.61
C ASN A 97 -12.58 -8.97 -19.45
N PRO A 98 -12.34 -8.20 -18.35
CA PRO A 98 -11.57 -8.67 -17.20
C PRO A 98 -12.08 -10.00 -16.64
N THR A 99 -11.16 -10.95 -16.51
CA THR A 99 -11.46 -12.28 -15.98
C THR A 99 -11.77 -12.20 -14.49
N LYS A 100 -12.89 -12.79 -14.06
CA LYS A 100 -13.22 -12.84 -12.63
C LYS A 100 -12.22 -13.73 -11.89
N ILE A 101 -11.45 -13.14 -10.98
CA ILE A 101 -10.45 -13.78 -10.12
C ILE A 101 -10.91 -13.69 -8.67
N ALA A 102 -10.67 -14.74 -7.88
CA ALA A 102 -11.01 -14.75 -6.45
C ALA A 102 -10.24 -13.66 -5.68
N ALA A 103 -10.97 -12.81 -4.96
CA ALA A 103 -10.39 -11.68 -4.23
C ALA A 103 -10.14 -11.95 -2.74
N ARG A 104 -10.43 -13.15 -2.23
CA ARG A 104 -10.40 -13.43 -0.79
C ARG A 104 -9.03 -13.82 -0.26
N CYS A 105 -8.27 -14.58 -1.02
CA CYS A 105 -6.99 -15.14 -0.60
C CYS A 105 -6.06 -15.29 -1.79
N THR A 106 -4.76 -15.05 -1.58
CA THR A 106 -3.71 -15.19 -2.62
C THR A 106 -3.68 -16.59 -3.21
N VAL A 107 -3.87 -17.64 -2.40
CA VAL A 107 -3.86 -19.03 -2.86
C VAL A 107 -4.99 -19.31 -3.86
N PHE A 108 -6.20 -18.84 -3.56
CA PHE A 108 -7.33 -19.01 -4.48
C PHE A 108 -7.19 -18.14 -5.74
N ALA A 109 -6.70 -16.91 -5.59
CA ALA A 109 -6.43 -16.07 -6.75
C ALA A 109 -5.37 -16.67 -7.68
N GLU A 110 -4.36 -17.30 -7.11
CA GLU A 110 -3.30 -18.01 -7.86
C GLU A 110 -3.84 -19.25 -8.55
N SER A 111 -4.66 -20.04 -7.86
CA SER A 111 -5.32 -21.22 -8.46
C SER A 111 -6.25 -20.80 -9.60
N ASP A 112 -7.02 -19.72 -9.44
CA ASP A 112 -7.88 -19.16 -10.48
C ASP A 112 -7.05 -18.69 -11.68
N LEU A 113 -5.93 -18.00 -11.45
CA LEU A 113 -5.04 -17.55 -12.52
C LEU A 113 -4.57 -18.73 -13.37
N VAL A 114 -4.07 -19.80 -12.73
CA VAL A 114 -3.59 -21.00 -13.43
C VAL A 114 -4.73 -21.65 -14.22
N HIS A 115 -5.87 -21.88 -13.58
CA HIS A 115 -7.04 -22.50 -14.23
C HIS A 115 -7.54 -21.67 -15.42
N LYS A 116 -7.69 -20.35 -15.23
CA LYS A 116 -8.16 -19.46 -16.31
C LYS A 116 -7.20 -19.40 -17.47
N SER A 117 -5.89 -19.43 -17.22
CA SER A 117 -4.88 -19.53 -18.27
C SER A 117 -4.99 -20.85 -19.06
N GLN A 118 -5.24 -21.97 -18.37
CA GLN A 118 -5.37 -23.30 -19.00
C GLN A 118 -6.62 -23.42 -19.88
N ILE A 119 -7.72 -22.77 -19.49
CA ILE A 119 -8.98 -22.79 -20.29
C ILE A 119 -9.03 -21.68 -21.34
N GLY A 120 -7.92 -21.00 -21.59
CA GLY A 120 -7.74 -20.12 -22.75
C GLY A 120 -8.21 -18.66 -22.55
N HIS A 121 -8.35 -18.17 -21.31
CA HIS A 121 -8.54 -16.75 -21.09
C HIS A 121 -7.32 -15.96 -21.57
N LYS A 122 -7.55 -14.79 -22.17
CA LYS A 122 -6.47 -13.91 -22.62
C LYS A 122 -5.66 -13.37 -21.45
N LYS A 123 -4.38 -13.19 -21.68
CA LYS A 123 -3.44 -12.73 -20.65
C LYS A 123 -3.82 -11.36 -20.09
N GLU A 124 -4.20 -10.42 -20.95
CA GLU A 124 -4.67 -9.09 -20.57
C GLU A 124 -5.93 -9.13 -19.71
N ASP A 125 -6.87 -10.05 -20.00
CA ASP A 125 -8.11 -10.20 -19.22
C ASP A 125 -7.82 -10.75 -17.82
N ILE A 126 -6.88 -11.69 -17.70
CA ILE A 126 -6.42 -12.22 -16.41
C ILE A 126 -5.76 -11.11 -15.59
N ILE A 127 -4.88 -10.32 -16.22
CA ILE A 127 -4.17 -9.23 -15.54
C ILE A 127 -5.12 -8.15 -15.06
N ALA A 128 -6.10 -7.76 -15.87
CA ALA A 128 -7.15 -6.83 -15.47
C ALA A 128 -7.98 -7.39 -14.30
N GLY A 129 -8.33 -8.68 -14.35
CA GLY A 129 -9.01 -9.37 -13.26
C GLY A 129 -8.19 -9.41 -11.96
N LEU A 130 -6.88 -9.54 -12.03
CA LEU A 130 -6.00 -9.47 -10.86
C LEU A 130 -5.97 -8.06 -10.26
N CYS A 131 -5.96 -7.00 -11.06
CA CYS A 131 -6.07 -5.62 -10.58
C CYS A 131 -7.41 -5.41 -9.86
N GLU A 132 -8.53 -5.89 -10.42
CA GLU A 132 -9.84 -5.82 -9.77
C GLU A 132 -9.88 -6.66 -8.47
N ALA A 133 -9.24 -7.82 -8.45
CA ALA A 133 -9.18 -8.68 -7.27
C ALA A 133 -8.45 -8.00 -6.09
N VAL A 134 -7.34 -7.30 -6.36
CA VAL A 134 -6.63 -6.52 -5.33
C VAL A 134 -7.53 -5.43 -4.75
N VAL A 135 -8.21 -4.67 -5.60
CA VAL A 135 -9.13 -3.60 -5.18
C VAL A 135 -10.29 -4.15 -4.36
N ASN A 136 -10.91 -5.24 -4.82
CA ASN A 136 -12.01 -5.89 -4.10
C ASN A 136 -11.55 -6.43 -2.74
N ASN A 137 -10.34 -7.03 -2.68
CA ASN A 137 -9.77 -7.48 -1.41
C ASN A 137 -9.54 -6.30 -0.47
N TYR A 138 -8.92 -5.22 -0.97
CA TYR A 138 -8.67 -4.01 -0.21
C TYR A 138 -9.98 -3.42 0.36
N LEU A 139 -10.98 -3.21 -0.48
CA LEU A 139 -12.25 -2.62 -0.04
C LEU A 139 -13.01 -3.51 0.94
N ASN A 140 -12.92 -4.83 0.78
CA ASN A 140 -13.57 -5.79 1.69
C ASN A 140 -12.86 -5.93 3.04
N ASN A 141 -11.57 -5.62 3.12
CA ASN A 141 -10.79 -5.70 4.36
C ASN A 141 -10.71 -4.33 5.04
N VAL A 142 -9.97 -3.38 4.47
CA VAL A 142 -9.76 -2.07 5.10
C VAL A 142 -10.87 -1.08 4.81
N GLY A 143 -11.54 -1.21 3.66
CA GLY A 143 -12.67 -0.35 3.28
C GLY A 143 -14.00 -0.74 3.92
N LYS A 144 -14.10 -1.94 4.52
CA LYS A 144 -15.36 -2.47 5.05
C LYS A 144 -15.94 -1.56 6.13
N GLY A 145 -17.17 -1.09 5.91
CA GLY A 145 -17.88 -0.20 6.84
C GLY A 145 -17.38 1.24 6.85
N LYS A 146 -16.40 1.58 6.02
CA LYS A 146 -15.86 2.95 5.93
C LYS A 146 -16.70 3.80 4.97
N LYS A 147 -16.93 5.06 5.36
CA LYS A 147 -17.65 6.03 4.52
C LYS A 147 -16.66 6.71 3.57
N ILE A 148 -16.36 6.06 2.45
CA ILE A 148 -15.48 6.59 1.41
C ILE A 148 -16.14 7.82 0.78
N LYS A 149 -15.43 8.96 0.79
CA LYS A 149 -15.88 10.25 0.23
C LYS A 149 -14.81 10.82 -0.70
N PRO A 150 -15.20 11.37 -1.85
CA PRO A 150 -14.27 12.13 -2.69
C PRO A 150 -13.96 13.52 -2.08
N PRO A 151 -12.81 14.13 -2.41
CA PRO A 151 -11.74 13.64 -3.25
C PRO A 151 -10.97 12.47 -2.63
N ILE A 152 -10.62 11.48 -3.48
CA ILE A 152 -9.86 10.30 -3.09
C ILE A 152 -8.45 10.39 -3.66
N VAL A 153 -7.45 10.23 -2.82
CA VAL A 153 -6.04 10.16 -3.23
C VAL A 153 -5.50 8.74 -2.98
N PHE A 154 -4.88 8.17 -4.00
CA PHE A 154 -4.26 6.85 -3.90
C PHE A 154 -2.73 6.97 -3.88
N GLN A 155 -2.12 6.35 -2.90
CA GLN A 155 -0.68 6.39 -2.64
C GLN A 155 -0.10 5.02 -2.29
N GLY A 156 1.21 4.97 -2.03
CA GLY A 156 1.96 3.74 -1.89
C GLY A 156 2.46 3.22 -3.24
N GLY A 157 3.32 2.20 -3.23
CA GLY A 157 3.96 1.68 -4.43
C GLY A 157 2.98 1.19 -5.50
N VAL A 158 1.84 0.63 -5.07
CA VAL A 158 0.81 0.09 -5.98
C VAL A 158 0.06 1.19 -6.74
N SER A 159 0.06 2.43 -6.27
CA SER A 159 -0.55 3.55 -6.99
C SER A 159 0.09 3.84 -8.36
N LYS A 160 1.32 3.36 -8.59
CA LYS A 160 1.98 3.40 -9.91
C LYS A 160 1.35 2.45 -10.94
N ASN A 161 0.54 1.50 -10.50
CA ASN A 161 -0.15 0.57 -11.39
C ASN A 161 -1.47 1.18 -11.86
N ILE A 162 -1.48 1.71 -13.09
CA ILE A 162 -2.66 2.36 -13.68
C ILE A 162 -3.87 1.41 -13.79
N GLY A 163 -3.67 0.10 -13.93
CA GLY A 163 -4.74 -0.89 -13.94
C GLY A 163 -5.47 -0.95 -12.59
N VAL A 164 -4.73 -0.85 -11.48
CA VAL A 164 -5.32 -0.78 -10.13
C VAL A 164 -6.04 0.54 -9.91
N VAL A 165 -5.48 1.66 -10.38
CA VAL A 165 -6.16 2.98 -10.32
C VAL A 165 -7.50 2.91 -11.03
N LYS A 166 -7.53 2.38 -12.25
CA LYS A 166 -8.77 2.22 -13.03
C LYS A 166 -9.75 1.25 -12.40
N ALA A 167 -9.27 0.18 -11.77
CA ALA A 167 -10.12 -0.73 -11.01
C ALA A 167 -10.77 -0.03 -9.81
N PHE A 168 -10.04 0.81 -9.07
CA PHE A 168 -10.62 1.65 -8.02
C PHE A 168 -11.70 2.58 -8.55
N GLU A 169 -11.43 3.32 -9.63
CA GLU A 169 -12.41 4.23 -10.24
C GLU A 169 -13.68 3.48 -10.68
N LYS A 170 -13.51 2.31 -11.33
CA LYS A 170 -14.63 1.47 -11.77
C LYS A 170 -15.48 0.95 -10.61
N ILE A 171 -14.84 0.44 -9.56
CA ILE A 171 -15.55 -0.23 -8.46
C ILE A 171 -16.17 0.78 -7.50
N THR A 172 -15.49 1.91 -7.22
CA THR A 172 -16.01 2.92 -6.29
C THR A 172 -16.95 3.93 -6.95
N GLY A 173 -16.87 4.09 -8.28
CA GLY A 173 -17.58 5.13 -9.03
C GLY A 173 -17.01 6.54 -8.84
N TYR A 174 -15.88 6.68 -8.17
CA TYR A 174 -15.23 7.96 -7.90
C TYR A 174 -13.92 8.10 -8.67
N LYS A 175 -13.58 9.33 -9.03
CA LYS A 175 -12.25 9.66 -9.55
C LYS A 175 -11.20 9.47 -8.45
N VAL A 176 -10.06 8.87 -8.82
CA VAL A 176 -8.94 8.62 -7.93
C VAL A 176 -7.72 9.39 -8.39
N TYR A 177 -7.20 10.26 -7.53
CA TYR A 177 -6.04 11.08 -7.81
C TYR A 177 -4.76 10.37 -7.38
N VAL A 178 -3.72 10.44 -8.20
CA VAL A 178 -2.40 9.87 -7.93
C VAL A 178 -1.35 10.92 -8.21
N ASP A 179 -0.51 11.21 -7.24
CA ASP A 179 0.64 12.10 -7.42
C ASP A 179 1.83 11.36 -8.02
N ASN A 180 2.71 12.08 -8.70
CA ASN A 180 3.93 11.52 -9.28
C ASN A 180 4.84 10.89 -8.21
N ASN A 181 4.84 11.43 -6.99
CA ASN A 181 5.61 10.96 -5.85
C ASN A 181 4.75 10.22 -4.82
N SER A 182 3.61 9.67 -5.25
CA SER A 182 2.64 8.97 -4.40
C SER A 182 3.24 7.86 -3.51
N HIS A 183 4.35 7.27 -3.90
CA HIS A 183 5.09 6.26 -3.14
C HIS A 183 5.98 6.86 -2.03
N LEU A 184 6.20 8.17 -2.03
CA LEU A 184 7.02 8.91 -1.06
C LEU A 184 6.21 9.79 -0.11
N THR A 185 4.87 9.73 -0.19
CA THR A 185 3.98 10.63 0.58
C THR A 185 4.18 10.52 2.10
N GLY A 186 4.45 9.32 2.61
CA GLY A 186 4.80 9.12 4.02
C GLY A 186 6.11 9.82 4.41
N ALA A 187 7.13 9.75 3.56
CA ALA A 187 8.41 10.44 3.78
C ALA A 187 8.22 11.97 3.72
N LEU A 188 7.43 12.47 2.76
CA LEU A 188 7.07 13.88 2.70
C LEU A 188 6.36 14.34 3.97
N GLY A 189 5.40 13.57 4.45
CA GLY A 189 4.64 13.92 5.66
C GLY A 189 5.51 14.01 6.90
N VAL A 190 6.44 13.07 7.11
CA VAL A 190 7.34 13.14 8.26
C VAL A 190 8.36 14.26 8.10
N ALA A 191 8.80 14.58 6.89
CA ALA A 191 9.67 15.73 6.64
C ALA A 191 8.97 17.05 6.96
N ILE A 192 7.66 17.18 6.62
CA ILE A 192 6.87 18.35 7.01
C ILE A 192 6.75 18.45 8.54
N LEU A 193 6.49 17.33 9.21
CA LEU A 193 6.36 17.27 10.67
C LEU A 193 7.68 17.58 11.38
N SER A 194 8.84 17.31 10.76
CA SER A 194 10.14 17.62 11.37
C SER A 194 10.49 19.11 11.35
N ARG A 195 9.83 19.92 10.51
CA ARG A 195 10.14 21.36 10.39
C ARG A 195 9.85 22.18 11.66
N THR A 196 9.05 21.66 12.57
CA THR A 196 8.68 22.33 13.82
C THR A 196 9.49 21.84 15.01
N GLU A 197 10.39 20.88 14.81
CA GLU A 197 11.24 20.33 15.86
C GLU A 197 12.60 21.02 15.85
N GLU A 198 13.25 21.10 17.00
CA GLU A 198 14.61 21.64 17.10
C GLU A 198 15.62 20.77 16.40
N GLU A 199 16.58 21.39 15.73
CA GLU A 199 17.72 20.66 15.16
C GLU A 199 18.58 20.14 16.30
N ILE A 200 18.85 18.84 16.28
CA ILE A 200 19.83 18.21 17.18
C ILE A 200 21.04 17.88 16.30
N ASP A 201 22.19 18.40 16.69
CA ASP A 201 23.44 18.00 16.07
C ASP A 201 23.71 16.54 16.45
N PHE A 202 23.58 15.66 15.47
CA PHE A 202 23.74 14.23 15.66
C PHE A 202 24.83 13.71 14.72
N SER A 203 25.93 13.31 15.33
CA SER A 203 26.96 12.54 14.64
C SER A 203 27.02 11.13 15.22
N PHE A 204 26.84 10.13 14.39
CA PHE A 204 27.10 8.75 14.81
C PHE A 204 27.89 8.03 13.72
N ASP A 205 28.72 7.10 14.15
CA ASP A 205 29.34 6.14 13.24
C ASP A 205 28.50 4.87 13.22
N ILE A 206 28.26 4.34 12.02
CA ILE A 206 27.49 3.11 11.85
C ILE A 206 28.17 1.92 12.55
N GLU A 207 29.49 1.99 12.75
CA GLU A 207 30.29 1.00 13.46
C GLU A 207 30.06 1.02 14.98
N ASP A 208 29.56 2.14 15.53
CA ASP A 208 29.24 2.28 16.95
C ASP A 208 27.88 1.70 17.33
N ILE A 209 27.10 1.20 16.36
CA ILE A 209 25.76 0.66 16.61
C ILE A 209 25.87 -0.74 17.20
N ILE A 210 25.61 -0.85 18.50
CA ILE A 210 25.49 -2.13 19.18
C ILE A 210 24.04 -2.63 19.07
N PHE A 211 23.80 -3.68 18.30
CA PHE A 211 22.53 -4.36 18.26
C PHE A 211 22.37 -5.32 19.44
N GLU A 212 21.73 -4.89 20.50
CA GLU A 212 21.26 -5.82 21.54
C GLU A 212 20.02 -6.56 21.03
N THR A 213 20.19 -7.76 20.53
CA THR A 213 19.07 -8.69 20.35
C THR A 213 18.67 -9.24 21.71
N LYS A 214 17.65 -8.68 22.34
CA LYS A 214 16.96 -9.40 23.41
C LYS A 214 16.31 -10.59 22.76
N GLY A 215 16.92 -11.78 22.93
CA GLY A 215 16.33 -13.04 22.54
C GLY A 215 14.98 -13.17 23.24
N THR A 216 13.90 -12.95 22.53
CA THR A 216 12.59 -13.40 22.96
C THR A 216 12.62 -14.92 22.79
N GLU A 217 12.80 -15.64 23.89
CA GLU A 217 12.52 -17.08 23.91
C GLU A 217 11.09 -17.25 23.39
N CYS A 218 10.95 -17.92 22.26
CA CYS A 218 9.66 -18.25 21.71
C CYS A 218 8.97 -19.25 22.63
N LYS A 219 8.16 -18.76 23.55
CA LYS A 219 7.33 -19.60 24.42
C LYS A 219 6.12 -20.07 23.61
N GLY A 220 6.23 -21.20 22.96
CA GLY A 220 5.08 -21.92 22.41
C GLY A 220 4.93 -21.94 20.88
N CYS A 221 5.95 -21.62 20.12
CA CYS A 221 5.99 -21.92 18.70
C CYS A 221 6.48 -23.37 18.51
N SER A 222 5.59 -24.31 18.16
CA SER A 222 5.94 -25.70 17.84
C SER A 222 6.55 -25.86 16.44
N ASN A 223 7.01 -24.81 15.82
CA ASN A 223 7.74 -24.83 14.56
C ASN A 223 9.21 -24.55 14.82
N ASN A 224 9.93 -25.59 15.19
CA ASN A 224 11.38 -25.72 15.00
C ASN A 224 11.64 -26.41 13.66
#